data_db1fbd75288a9eb54dcc8b37456e086d
#
_entry.id   db1fbd75288a9eb54dcc8b37456e086d
#
_cell.length_a   1.000
_cell.length_b   1.000
_cell.length_c   1.000
_cell.angle_alpha   90.00
_cell.angle_beta   90.00
_cell.angle_gamma   90.00
#
_symmetry.space_group_name_H-M   'P 1'
#
loop_
_entity.id
_entity.type
_entity.pdbx_description
1 polymer ?
#
loop_
_entity_poly.entity_id
_entity_poly.type
_entity_poly.pdbx_seq_one_letter_code
_entity_poly.pdbx_strand_id
1 'polypeptide(L)'
;MIVFTGNGKGKTTASLGMALRTIGHGYKVAIIQFIKGGWKTGEEKALKNLSSNISWHSLGEGFTWETQDRIRDEKLVQEAWQLAKKYIQNESYKLIILDEINIATKLGYLVPEEIITFLKSLKKKKNHIVLTGRGASDSIINYADLVTEMKLIRHPFKEQGIKAQKCVEF
;
A
#
# COMPACT_ATOMS: atom_id res chain seq x y z
N MET A 1 -7.59 -0.93 11.53
CA MET A 1 -6.66 -0.39 10.50
C MET A 1 -5.22 -0.47 11.00
N ILE A 2 -4.29 -0.90 10.15
CA ILE A 2 -2.87 -1.07 10.44
C ILE A 2 -2.09 -0.12 9.54
N VAL A 3 -1.05 0.52 10.06
CA VAL A 3 -0.21 1.44 9.29
C VAL A 3 1.26 1.03 9.39
N PHE A 4 1.91 0.86 8.24
CA PHE A 4 3.36 0.73 8.14
C PHE A 4 3.93 2.00 7.50
N THR A 5 4.68 2.77 8.26
CA THR A 5 5.26 4.05 7.82
C THR A 5 6.76 4.14 8.10
N GLY A 6 7.35 5.30 7.97
CA GLY A 6 8.78 5.57 8.20
C GLY A 6 9.64 5.45 6.96
N ASN A 7 10.91 5.91 7.09
CA ASN A 7 11.86 6.01 5.99
C ASN A 7 12.61 4.70 5.69
N GLY A 8 12.57 3.73 6.62
CA GLY A 8 13.22 2.42 6.46
C GLY A 8 12.50 1.54 5.44
N LYS A 9 13.19 0.51 4.98
CA LYS A 9 12.64 -0.55 4.10
C LYS A 9 11.76 -1.53 4.88
N GLY A 10 10.98 -2.33 4.16
CA GLY A 10 10.22 -3.44 4.74
C GLY A 10 8.71 -3.19 4.87
N LYS A 11 8.21 -1.97 4.62
CA LYS A 11 6.76 -1.66 4.74
C LYS A 11 5.89 -2.55 3.85
N THR A 12 6.17 -2.54 2.55
CA THR A 12 5.48 -3.40 1.57
C THR A 12 5.72 -4.87 1.89
N THR A 13 6.96 -5.27 2.18
CA THR A 13 7.33 -6.65 2.53
C THR A 13 6.56 -7.16 3.75
N ALA A 14 6.43 -6.37 4.80
CA ALA A 14 5.65 -6.72 5.99
C ALA A 14 4.17 -6.90 5.66
N SER A 15 3.59 -5.99 4.84
CA SER A 15 2.20 -6.10 4.42
C SER A 15 1.95 -7.33 3.54
N LEU A 16 2.89 -7.67 2.65
CA LEU A 16 2.81 -8.88 1.81
C LEU A 16 3.01 -10.16 2.62
N GLY A 17 3.79 -10.14 3.71
CA GLY A 17 3.85 -11.21 4.70
C GLY A 17 2.50 -11.45 5.37
N MET A 18 1.72 -10.39 5.64
CA MET A 18 0.32 -10.52 6.10
C MET A 18 -0.58 -11.12 5.01
N ALA A 19 -0.37 -10.73 3.73
CA ALA A 19 -1.10 -11.34 2.62
C ALA A 19 -0.84 -12.84 2.53
N LEU A 20 0.43 -13.27 2.59
CA LEU A 20 0.81 -14.68 2.59
C LEU A 20 0.14 -15.44 3.74
N ARG A 21 0.16 -14.88 4.96
CA ARG A 21 -0.53 -15.47 6.12
C ARG A 21 -2.03 -15.60 5.88
N THR A 22 -2.66 -14.59 5.30
CA THR A 22 -4.10 -14.55 5.05
C THR A 22 -4.53 -15.60 4.02
N ILE A 23 -3.79 -15.74 2.91
CA ILE A 23 -4.07 -16.80 1.93
C ILE A 23 -3.78 -18.19 2.46
N GLY A 24 -2.76 -18.34 3.33
CA GLY A 24 -2.49 -19.60 4.03
C GLY A 24 -3.66 -20.07 4.91
N HIS A 25 -4.52 -19.16 5.35
CA HIS A 25 -5.78 -19.47 6.02
C HIS A 25 -6.98 -19.59 5.05
N GLY A 26 -6.77 -19.59 3.74
CA GLY A 26 -7.81 -19.73 2.73
C GLY A 26 -8.65 -18.47 2.47
N TYR A 27 -8.28 -17.31 3.04
CA TYR A 27 -9.02 -16.06 2.86
C TYR A 27 -8.55 -15.26 1.64
N LYS A 28 -9.44 -14.40 1.12
CA LYS A 28 -9.14 -13.50 0.01
C LYS A 28 -8.42 -12.24 0.47
N VAL A 29 -7.47 -11.80 -0.36
CA VAL A 29 -6.68 -10.58 -0.19
C VAL A 29 -6.82 -9.68 -1.40
N ALA A 30 -7.00 -8.38 -1.18
CA ALA A 30 -6.86 -7.36 -2.22
C ALA A 30 -5.61 -6.50 -1.95
N ILE A 31 -4.82 -6.26 -2.98
CA ILE A 31 -3.64 -5.41 -2.93
C ILE A 31 -3.82 -4.33 -4.00
N ILE A 32 -3.84 -3.07 -3.57
CA ILE A 32 -3.96 -1.91 -4.44
C ILE A 32 -2.71 -1.05 -4.24
N GLN A 33 -1.92 -0.89 -5.30
CA GLN A 33 -0.72 -0.06 -5.30
C GLN A 33 -1.05 1.29 -5.94
N PHE A 34 -0.82 2.39 -5.21
CA PHE A 34 -1.25 3.74 -5.56
C PHE A 34 -0.28 4.51 -6.46
N ILE A 35 1.01 4.35 -6.23
CA ILE A 35 2.05 5.17 -6.88
C ILE A 35 2.92 4.33 -7.81
N LYS A 36 3.11 3.05 -7.46
CA LYS A 36 3.94 2.14 -8.24
C LYS A 36 3.20 1.68 -9.49
N GLY A 37 3.78 1.95 -10.65
CA GLY A 37 3.34 1.42 -11.94
C GLY A 37 4.52 0.95 -12.77
N GLY A 38 4.25 0.04 -13.71
CA GLY A 38 5.22 -0.38 -14.73
C GLY A 38 6.25 -1.44 -14.31
N TRP A 39 6.51 -1.63 -13.04
CA TRP A 39 7.50 -2.63 -12.58
C TRP A 39 6.78 -3.84 -12.00
N LYS A 40 6.86 -4.96 -12.71
CA LYS A 40 6.40 -6.26 -12.17
C LYS A 40 7.40 -6.71 -11.10
N THR A 41 6.96 -6.70 -9.85
CA THR A 41 7.80 -7.16 -8.73
C THR A 41 7.79 -8.68 -8.62
N GLY A 42 8.85 -9.23 -8.01
CA GLY A 42 8.93 -10.67 -7.76
C GLY A 42 7.77 -11.16 -6.88
N GLU A 43 7.33 -10.34 -5.93
CA GLU A 43 6.25 -10.66 -5.01
C GLU A 43 4.89 -10.77 -5.71
N GLU A 44 4.59 -9.88 -6.67
CA GLU A 44 3.34 -9.96 -7.44
C GLU A 44 3.23 -11.30 -8.18
N LYS A 45 4.30 -11.68 -8.90
CA LYS A 45 4.37 -12.95 -9.62
C LYS A 45 4.24 -14.14 -8.67
N ALA A 46 4.98 -14.14 -7.57
CA ALA A 46 4.99 -15.23 -6.61
C ALA A 46 3.61 -15.40 -5.95
N LEU A 47 3.01 -14.33 -5.46
CA LEU A 47 1.73 -14.38 -4.77
C LEU A 47 0.58 -14.78 -5.71
N LYS A 48 0.55 -14.29 -6.95
CA LYS A 48 -0.46 -14.69 -7.95
C LYS A 48 -0.34 -16.17 -8.33
N ASN A 49 0.88 -16.72 -8.36
CA ASN A 49 1.10 -18.14 -8.61
C ASN A 49 0.73 -19.03 -7.43
N LEU A 50 0.85 -18.51 -6.19
CA LEU A 50 0.56 -19.26 -4.97
C LEU A 50 -0.94 -19.44 -4.73
N SER A 51 -1.78 -18.47 -5.13
CA SER A 51 -3.20 -18.52 -4.81
C SER A 51 -4.05 -17.68 -5.74
N SER A 52 -5.21 -18.24 -6.15
CA SER A 52 -6.27 -17.49 -6.83
C SER A 52 -7.03 -16.53 -5.90
N ASN A 53 -6.78 -16.58 -4.59
CA ASN A 53 -7.42 -15.71 -3.60
C ASN A 53 -6.80 -14.32 -3.53
N ILE A 54 -5.95 -13.93 -4.50
CA ILE A 54 -5.30 -12.64 -4.56
C ILE A 54 -5.84 -11.82 -5.72
N SER A 55 -6.35 -10.63 -5.40
CA SER A 55 -6.64 -9.56 -6.37
C SER A 55 -5.55 -8.50 -6.25
N TRP A 56 -4.74 -8.34 -7.31
CA TRP A 56 -3.63 -7.39 -7.33
C TRP A 56 -3.85 -6.34 -8.41
N HIS A 57 -3.79 -5.08 -8.03
CA HIS A 57 -3.98 -3.93 -8.90
C HIS A 57 -2.85 -2.92 -8.69
N SER A 58 -2.13 -2.60 -9.75
CA SER A 58 -1.11 -1.54 -9.79
C SER A 58 -1.64 -0.43 -10.68
N LEU A 59 -2.04 0.70 -10.11
CA LEU A 59 -2.72 1.80 -10.79
C LEU A 59 -1.83 3.05 -10.95
N GLY A 60 -0.55 2.97 -10.57
CA GLY A 60 0.44 3.99 -10.87
C GLY A 60 1.17 3.72 -12.19
N GLU A 61 1.72 4.75 -12.81
CA GLU A 61 2.56 4.63 -14.03
C GLU A 61 4.06 4.71 -13.74
N GLY A 62 4.48 4.65 -12.49
CA GLY A 62 5.84 4.85 -12.03
C GLY A 62 5.93 5.88 -10.93
N PHE A 63 7.14 6.28 -10.62
CA PHE A 63 7.34 7.31 -9.61
C PHE A 63 6.95 8.67 -10.18
N THR A 64 6.23 9.47 -9.40
CA THR A 64 5.73 10.82 -9.77
C THR A 64 6.81 11.79 -10.23
N TRP A 65 8.09 11.54 -9.89
CA TRP A 65 9.23 12.30 -10.42
C TRP A 65 9.64 11.90 -11.85
N GLU A 66 9.12 10.78 -12.37
CA GLU A 66 9.36 10.33 -13.76
C GLU A 66 8.25 10.80 -14.70
N THR A 67 7.00 10.83 -14.24
CA THR A 67 5.84 11.17 -15.09
C THR A 67 5.69 12.67 -15.33
N GLN A 68 6.11 13.53 -14.39
CA GLN A 68 5.99 15.00 -14.42
C GLN A 68 4.56 15.52 -14.77
N ASP A 69 3.54 14.66 -14.73
CA ASP A 69 2.14 14.97 -15.02
C ASP A 69 1.29 14.81 -13.77
N ARG A 70 1.24 15.86 -12.96
CA ARG A 70 0.50 15.88 -11.69
C ARG A 70 -0.98 15.57 -11.85
N ILE A 71 -1.61 16.08 -12.92
CA ILE A 71 -3.06 15.91 -13.14
C ILE A 71 -3.37 14.43 -13.39
N ARG A 72 -2.54 13.77 -14.18
CA ARG A 72 -2.66 12.36 -14.50
C ARG A 72 -2.42 11.49 -13.27
N ASP A 73 -1.37 11.78 -12.49
CA ASP A 73 -1.04 11.07 -11.26
C ASP A 73 -2.19 11.17 -10.24
N GLU A 74 -2.75 12.37 -10.04
CA GLU A 74 -3.88 12.59 -9.15
C GLU A 74 -5.11 11.79 -9.60
N LYS A 75 -5.42 11.80 -10.90
CA LYS A 75 -6.52 10.99 -11.44
C LYS A 75 -6.35 9.50 -11.17
N LEU A 76 -5.15 8.94 -11.40
CA LEU A 76 -4.85 7.54 -11.13
C LEU A 76 -4.99 7.20 -9.64
N VAL A 77 -4.55 8.09 -8.75
CA VAL A 77 -4.73 7.93 -7.30
C VAL A 77 -6.21 7.93 -6.92
N GLN A 78 -7.02 8.80 -7.52
CA GLN A 78 -8.46 8.82 -7.28
C GLN A 78 -9.14 7.55 -7.81
N GLU A 79 -8.77 7.04 -8.96
CA GLU A 79 -9.26 5.76 -9.49
C GLU A 79 -8.87 4.59 -8.57
N ALA A 80 -7.62 4.56 -8.08
CA ALA A 80 -7.15 3.58 -7.10
C ALA A 80 -7.95 3.63 -5.80
N TRP A 81 -8.28 4.84 -5.33
CA TRP A 81 -9.09 5.02 -4.13
C TRP A 81 -10.53 4.54 -4.34
N GLN A 82 -11.15 4.83 -5.49
CA GLN A 82 -12.50 4.29 -5.78
C GLN A 82 -12.49 2.76 -5.83
N LEU A 83 -11.45 2.15 -6.40
CA LEU A 83 -11.29 0.70 -6.41
C LEU A 83 -11.09 0.15 -4.99
N ALA A 84 -10.26 0.81 -4.18
CA ALA A 84 -10.02 0.44 -2.78
C ALA A 84 -11.32 0.43 -1.97
N LYS A 85 -12.18 1.46 -2.13
CA LYS A 85 -13.50 1.52 -1.47
C LYS A 85 -14.37 0.31 -1.81
N LYS A 86 -14.38 -0.13 -3.07
CA LYS A 86 -15.14 -1.33 -3.49
C LYS A 86 -14.64 -2.60 -2.79
N TYR A 87 -13.31 -2.78 -2.68
CA TYR A 87 -12.74 -3.95 -1.99
C TYR A 87 -12.98 -3.90 -0.48
N ILE A 88 -12.90 -2.73 0.14
CA ILE A 88 -13.15 -2.54 1.57
C ILE A 88 -14.62 -2.86 1.92
N GLN A 89 -15.57 -2.53 1.05
CA GLN A 89 -16.98 -2.83 1.22
C GLN A 89 -17.33 -4.30 0.91
N ASN A 90 -16.46 -5.02 0.21
CA ASN A 90 -16.69 -6.42 -0.14
C ASN A 90 -16.25 -7.35 0.99
N GLU A 91 -17.22 -7.88 1.72
CA GLU A 91 -17.01 -8.76 2.89
C GLU A 91 -16.30 -10.10 2.56
N SER A 92 -16.17 -10.45 1.27
CA SER A 92 -15.43 -11.66 0.85
C SER A 92 -13.91 -11.50 1.05
N TYR A 93 -13.40 -10.27 1.14
CA TYR A 93 -11.98 -10.00 1.35
C TYR A 93 -11.68 -9.83 2.84
N LYS A 94 -10.72 -10.59 3.35
CA LYS A 94 -10.32 -10.54 4.75
C LYS A 94 -9.22 -9.52 5.03
N LEU A 95 -8.36 -9.27 4.04
CA LEU A 95 -7.25 -8.32 4.11
C LEU A 95 -7.25 -7.44 2.86
N ILE A 96 -7.16 -6.12 3.06
CA ILE A 96 -6.97 -5.14 1.99
C ILE A 96 -5.70 -4.36 2.28
N ILE A 97 -4.76 -4.37 1.34
CA ILE A 97 -3.49 -3.65 1.41
C ILE A 97 -3.55 -2.47 0.45
N LEU A 98 -3.38 -1.28 0.97
CA LEU A 98 -3.29 -0.02 0.26
C LEU A 98 -1.82 0.40 0.24
N ASP A 99 -1.08 -0.13 -0.76
CA ASP A 99 0.37 0.05 -0.83
C ASP A 99 0.71 1.43 -1.39
N GLU A 100 1.59 2.14 -0.69
CA GLU A 100 2.05 3.52 -0.93
C GLU A 100 0.94 4.60 -0.86
N ILE A 101 -0.21 4.31 -0.24
CA ILE A 101 -1.27 5.33 -0.05
C ILE A 101 -0.80 6.51 0.81
N ASN A 102 0.11 6.28 1.78
CA ASN A 102 0.66 7.36 2.59
C ASN A 102 1.52 8.34 1.76
N ILE A 103 2.13 7.87 0.65
CA ILE A 103 2.81 8.77 -0.29
C ILE A 103 1.78 9.58 -1.08
N ALA A 104 0.70 8.95 -1.53
CA ALA A 104 -0.38 9.65 -2.24
C ALA A 104 -0.98 10.78 -1.38
N THR A 105 -1.19 10.53 -0.08
CA THR A 105 -1.67 11.58 0.84
C THR A 105 -0.61 12.65 1.07
N LYS A 106 0.66 12.29 1.23
CA LYS A 106 1.77 13.24 1.41
C LYS A 106 1.96 14.17 0.21
N LEU A 107 1.70 13.68 -1.01
CA LEU A 107 1.76 14.47 -2.25
C LEU A 107 0.50 15.32 -2.47
N GLY A 108 -0.52 15.17 -1.64
CA GLY A 108 -1.78 15.91 -1.73
C GLY A 108 -2.72 15.41 -2.84
N TYR A 109 -2.50 14.18 -3.36
CA TYR A 109 -3.38 13.57 -4.36
C TYR A 109 -4.62 12.93 -3.73
N LEU A 110 -4.57 12.67 -2.43
CA LEU A 110 -5.69 12.16 -1.64
C LEU A 110 -5.64 12.79 -0.24
N VAL A 111 -6.80 13.23 0.24
CA VAL A 111 -6.90 13.87 1.55
C VAL A 111 -7.02 12.79 2.64
N PRO A 112 -6.17 12.79 3.68
CA PRO A 112 -6.23 11.80 4.77
C PRO A 112 -7.59 11.68 5.43
N GLU A 113 -8.27 12.82 5.60
CA GLU A 113 -9.60 12.92 6.23
C GLU A 113 -10.69 12.22 5.40
N GLU A 114 -10.54 12.15 4.06
CA GLU A 114 -11.44 11.39 3.20
C GLU A 114 -11.36 9.88 3.52
N ILE A 115 -10.13 9.35 3.69
CA ILE A 115 -9.91 7.97 4.06
C ILE A 115 -10.58 7.67 5.42
N ILE A 116 -10.32 8.51 6.40
CA ILE A 116 -10.83 8.33 7.77
C ILE A 116 -12.35 8.41 7.79
N THR A 117 -12.95 9.41 7.12
CA THR A 117 -14.39 9.59 7.03
C THR A 117 -15.06 8.40 6.38
N PHE A 118 -14.49 7.90 5.28
CA PHE A 118 -15.00 6.70 4.63
C PHE A 118 -14.94 5.49 5.58
N LEU A 119 -13.80 5.25 6.25
CA LEU A 119 -13.66 4.13 7.19
C LEU A 119 -14.58 4.24 8.41
N LYS A 120 -14.87 5.46 8.88
CA LYS A 120 -15.85 5.70 9.95
C LYS A 120 -17.29 5.43 9.51
N SER A 121 -17.61 5.64 8.24
CA SER A 121 -18.97 5.42 7.70
C SER A 121 -19.34 3.93 7.59
N LEU A 122 -18.37 3.02 7.67
CA LEU A 122 -18.63 1.58 7.56
C LEU A 122 -19.35 1.05 8.81
N LYS A 123 -20.55 0.50 8.63
CA LYS A 123 -21.36 -0.07 9.71
C LYS A 123 -20.71 -1.24 10.45
N LYS A 124 -19.92 -2.04 9.71
CA LYS A 124 -19.16 -3.19 10.26
C LYS A 124 -17.78 -3.24 9.61
N LYS A 125 -16.74 -3.33 10.43
CA LYS A 125 -15.37 -3.57 9.98
C LYS A 125 -15.11 -5.07 10.02
N LYS A 126 -15.32 -5.77 8.92
CA LYS A 126 -15.14 -7.23 8.83
C LYS A 126 -13.77 -7.64 8.29
N ASN A 127 -13.04 -6.70 7.70
CA ASN A 127 -11.74 -6.89 7.10
C ASN A 127 -10.64 -6.09 7.80
N HIS A 128 -9.42 -6.55 7.63
CA HIS A 128 -8.22 -5.83 8.06
C HIS A 128 -7.77 -4.94 6.90
N ILE A 129 -7.46 -3.68 7.20
CA ILE A 129 -6.99 -2.71 6.22
C ILE A 129 -5.59 -2.29 6.62
N VAL A 130 -4.64 -2.43 5.69
CA VAL A 130 -3.24 -2.06 5.87
C VAL A 130 -2.90 -0.90 4.95
N LEU A 131 -2.39 0.18 5.49
CA LEU A 131 -1.87 1.32 4.76
C LEU A 131 -0.33 1.28 4.83
N THR A 132 0.34 1.42 3.69
CA THR A 132 1.79 1.54 3.67
C THR A 132 2.25 2.85 3.04
N GLY A 133 3.52 3.18 3.25
CA GLY A 133 4.19 4.32 2.65
C GLY A 133 4.85 5.25 3.66
N ARG A 134 5.77 6.05 3.15
CA ARG A 134 6.48 7.05 3.96
C ARG A 134 5.55 8.23 4.25
N GLY A 135 5.69 8.82 5.45
CA GLY A 135 5.05 10.08 5.78
C GLY A 135 3.54 9.97 5.99
N ALA A 136 3.09 8.91 6.68
CA ALA A 136 1.71 8.87 7.19
C ALA A 136 1.41 10.14 8.01
N SER A 137 0.26 10.76 7.76
CA SER A 137 -0.17 11.95 8.50
C SER A 137 -0.55 11.62 9.93
N ASP A 138 -0.46 12.60 10.82
CA ASP A 138 -0.86 12.43 12.22
C ASP A 138 -2.32 12.00 12.35
N SER A 139 -3.20 12.46 11.48
CA SER A 139 -4.62 12.05 11.48
C SER A 139 -4.78 10.56 11.17
N ILE A 140 -4.01 10.01 10.21
CA ILE A 140 -4.00 8.57 9.90
C ILE A 140 -3.41 7.77 11.07
N ILE A 141 -2.29 8.23 11.64
CA ILE A 141 -1.62 7.59 12.77
C ILE A 141 -2.56 7.54 13.98
N ASN A 142 -3.20 8.64 14.32
CA ASN A 142 -4.12 8.71 15.47
C ASN A 142 -5.39 7.89 15.29
N TYR A 143 -5.81 7.62 14.05
CA TYR A 143 -6.97 6.80 13.74
C TYR A 143 -6.67 5.30 13.68
N ALA A 144 -5.42 4.91 13.51
CA ALA A 144 -5.00 3.52 13.35
C ALA A 144 -5.09 2.73 14.67
N ASP A 145 -5.43 1.44 14.57
CA ASP A 145 -5.40 0.50 15.71
C ASP A 145 -3.96 0.01 16.00
N LEU A 146 -3.10 -0.02 14.95
CA LEU A 146 -1.70 -0.42 15.04
C LEU A 146 -0.86 0.41 14.09
N VAL A 147 0.22 0.96 14.56
CA VAL A 147 1.20 1.70 13.76
C VAL A 147 2.60 1.14 14.01
N THR A 148 3.33 0.88 12.94
CA THR A 148 4.75 0.52 13.01
C THR A 148 5.54 1.49 12.14
N GLU A 149 6.52 2.14 12.74
CA GLU A 149 7.48 2.96 12.02
C GLU A 149 8.74 2.15 11.70
N MET A 150 9.08 2.04 10.42
CA MET A 150 10.33 1.44 9.97
C MET A 150 11.40 2.51 9.88
N LYS A 151 12.26 2.55 10.91
CA LYS A 151 13.35 3.52 11.01
C LYS A 151 14.50 3.13 10.10
N LEU A 152 14.99 4.11 9.34
CA LEU A 152 16.18 3.95 8.51
C LEU A 152 17.45 4.13 9.38
N ILE A 153 18.15 3.05 9.66
CA ILE A 153 19.40 3.08 10.42
C ILE A 153 20.60 3.24 9.47
N ARG A 154 20.65 2.42 8.40
CA ARG A 154 21.66 2.46 7.35
C ARG A 154 21.03 2.27 5.97
N HIS A 155 21.64 2.82 4.93
CA HIS A 155 21.15 2.65 3.56
C HIS A 155 22.32 2.47 2.59
N PRO A 156 22.37 1.32 1.84
CA PRO A 156 23.48 1.02 0.96
C PRO A 156 23.77 2.12 -0.06
N PHE A 157 22.71 2.70 -0.66
CA PHE A 157 22.87 3.80 -1.61
C PHE A 157 23.44 5.06 -0.99
N LYS A 158 22.97 5.43 0.22
CA LYS A 158 23.43 6.68 0.87
C LYS A 158 24.86 6.59 1.36
N GLU A 159 25.28 5.43 1.84
CA GLU A 159 26.58 5.22 2.46
C GLU A 159 27.63 4.69 1.49
N GLN A 160 27.21 3.93 0.47
CA GLN A 160 28.12 3.18 -0.42
C GLN A 160 27.82 3.38 -1.90
N GLY A 161 26.80 4.18 -2.27
CA GLY A 161 26.40 4.36 -3.68
C GLY A 161 25.80 3.15 -4.34
N ILE A 162 25.50 2.06 -3.59
CA ILE A 162 24.97 0.82 -4.13
C ILE A 162 23.53 1.06 -4.62
N LYS A 163 23.30 0.86 -5.91
CA LYS A 163 21.98 0.99 -6.54
C LYS A 163 21.03 -0.13 -6.12
N ALA A 164 19.74 0.05 -6.42
CA ALA A 164 18.70 -0.94 -6.18
C ALA A 164 19.08 -2.31 -6.79
N GLN A 165 18.88 -3.38 -6.02
CA GLN A 165 19.31 -4.73 -6.36
C GLN A 165 18.12 -5.68 -6.44
N LYS A 166 18.15 -6.58 -7.42
CA LYS A 166 17.22 -7.70 -7.53
C LYS A 166 17.24 -8.55 -6.27
N CYS A 167 16.08 -9.02 -5.83
CA CYS A 167 15.87 -9.77 -4.59
C CYS A 167 15.94 -8.95 -3.29
N VAL A 168 16.30 -7.66 -3.37
CA VAL A 168 16.33 -6.74 -2.21
C VAL A 168 15.32 -5.60 -2.37
N GLU A 169 15.24 -5.00 -3.56
CA GLU A 169 14.32 -3.91 -3.89
C GLU A 169 13.20 -4.31 -4.86
N PHE A 170 13.41 -5.30 -5.70
CA PHE A 170 12.46 -5.78 -6.71
C PHE A 170 12.65 -7.25 -7.06
#